data_3522dee58f933ef1796a97405ccb96f5
#
_entry.id   3522dee58f933ef1796a97405ccb96f5
#
_cell.length_a   1.000
_cell.length_b   1.000
_cell.length_c   1.000
_cell.angle_alpha   90.00
_cell.angle_beta   90.00
_cell.angle_gamma   90.00
#
_symmetry.space_group_name_H-M   'P 1'
#
loop_
_entity.id
_entity.type
_entity.pdbx_description
1 polymer ?
#
loop_
_entity_poly.entity_id
_entity_poly.type
_entity_poly.pdbx_seq_one_letter_code
_entity_poly.pdbx_strand_id
1 'polypeptide(L)'
;MDRTAQLTALRAAADIAYDPPPDADAPHIRAARVLADNWTGASTVPARSLYPHQWSWDSAFIAIGLRHVSPLRAQTELETLLGAQWGDGRIPHIVFNPSVPLDAYFPSPDFWRSSTAGRAAGSPRTVQTSGIVQPPVHALAAWLVHRAAPGLSRARGFLTRVYPRLAAWHRYLLHRRDLGGGGLASVVHPWEQGMDNSPAWDTPLSRITPAPARTFRRADLDHGAPEDRPTDLDYGRYVRLAAGYRDGGYADGGGEFAVEDPAFNALLIASEQALARIARELGATGTARWARAERLTAALIERTWDPARGMFLCRDVRGGGLIPERCVSGLIPLLLPTLPRDIAARLVRTAHGPHFGLGSTTRLAPSYDLLGEAFDPHRYWRGPAWFNTSWLLERGLRVHGEHERAGALRTALLDLAAASDFAEYVDPYTGAACGATGFGWTAALTLDLLHDEADGAGGAGTSAAVGELEDVREFRGVKGRDRR
;
A
#
# COMPACT_ATOMS: atom_id res chain seq x y z
N MET A 1 5.93 16.87 37.07
CA MET A 1 6.92 16.02 36.40
C MET A 1 7.22 16.65 35.04
N ASP A 2 8.47 16.95 34.80
CA ASP A 2 8.93 17.71 33.65
C ASP A 2 8.70 16.90 32.35
N ARG A 3 8.08 17.54 31.37
CA ARG A 3 7.77 16.98 30.04
C ARG A 3 9.04 16.52 29.31
N THR A 4 10.17 17.16 29.60
CA THR A 4 11.49 16.82 29.06
C THR A 4 12.01 15.51 29.63
N ALA A 5 11.80 15.25 30.93
CA ALA A 5 12.18 14.00 31.58
C ALA A 5 11.34 12.79 31.07
N GLN A 6 10.05 13.02 30.79
CA GLN A 6 9.18 12.00 30.18
C GLN A 6 9.61 11.66 28.74
N LEU A 7 9.98 12.67 27.95
CA LEU A 7 10.47 12.47 26.57
C LEU A 7 11.82 11.74 26.55
N THR A 8 12.69 12.04 27.51
CA THR A 8 14.00 11.38 27.66
C THR A 8 13.83 9.92 28.10
N ALA A 9 12.92 9.64 29.04
CA ALA A 9 12.58 8.27 29.45
C ALA A 9 11.93 7.44 28.34
N LEU A 10 11.08 8.09 27.50
CA LEU A 10 10.47 7.45 26.32
C LEU A 10 11.49 7.20 25.20
N ARG A 11 12.49 8.08 25.04
CA ARG A 11 13.63 7.84 24.13
C ARG A 11 14.52 6.69 24.61
N ALA A 12 14.84 6.65 25.90
CA ALA A 12 15.62 5.56 26.49
C ALA A 12 14.90 4.20 26.41
N ALA A 13 13.55 4.17 26.50
CA ALA A 13 12.77 2.97 26.30
C ALA A 13 12.70 2.51 24.82
N ALA A 14 12.95 3.42 23.86
CA ALA A 14 13.06 3.11 22.44
C ALA A 14 14.45 2.56 22.05
N ASP A 15 15.47 2.85 22.84
CA ASP A 15 16.87 2.43 22.69
C ASP A 15 17.23 1.18 23.52
N ILE A 16 16.24 0.41 24.01
CA ILE A 16 16.52 -0.89 24.61
C ILE A 16 17.19 -1.72 23.51
N ALA A 17 18.49 -1.89 23.62
CA ALA A 17 19.25 -2.83 22.81
C ALA A 17 18.56 -4.20 22.93
N TYR A 18 17.98 -4.65 21.82
CA TYR A 18 17.37 -5.97 21.73
C TYR A 18 18.50 -7.00 21.79
N ASP A 19 18.69 -7.59 22.96
CA ASP A 19 19.58 -8.74 23.13
C ASP A 19 18.90 -9.93 22.42
N PRO A 20 19.45 -10.46 21.32
CA PRO A 20 18.77 -11.50 20.57
C PRO A 20 18.62 -12.73 21.47
N PRO A 21 17.41 -13.33 21.53
CA PRO A 21 17.23 -14.61 22.22
C PRO A 21 18.10 -15.70 21.58
N PRO A 22 18.31 -16.84 22.25
CA PRO A 22 19.20 -17.92 21.81
C PRO A 22 18.89 -18.51 20.42
N ASP A 23 17.76 -18.17 19.81
CA ASP A 23 17.39 -18.55 18.44
C ASP A 23 17.43 -17.33 17.50
N ALA A 24 18.62 -16.85 17.19
CA ALA A 24 18.87 -15.70 16.33
C ALA A 24 18.34 -15.88 14.88
N ASP A 25 18.05 -17.11 14.48
CA ASP A 25 17.58 -17.48 13.15
C ASP A 25 16.05 -17.57 13.06
N ALA A 26 15.34 -17.41 14.17
CA ALA A 26 13.88 -17.42 14.16
C ALA A 26 13.31 -16.33 13.23
N PRO A 27 12.31 -16.63 12.39
CA PRO A 27 11.80 -15.69 11.38
C PRO A 27 11.37 -14.32 11.94
N HIS A 28 10.79 -14.27 13.14
CA HIS A 28 10.39 -13.03 13.78
C HIS A 28 11.59 -12.15 14.19
N ILE A 29 12.71 -12.76 14.60
CA ILE A 29 13.93 -12.03 14.96
C ILE A 29 14.61 -11.48 13.71
N ARG A 30 14.73 -12.30 12.65
CA ARG A 30 15.28 -11.87 11.38
C ARG A 30 14.47 -10.71 10.78
N ALA A 31 13.14 -10.80 10.78
CA ALA A 31 12.24 -9.74 10.30
C ALA A 31 12.38 -8.46 11.13
N ALA A 32 12.42 -8.55 12.47
CA ALA A 32 12.63 -7.40 13.34
C ALA A 32 13.98 -6.72 13.10
N ARG A 33 15.04 -7.52 12.82
CA ARG A 33 16.37 -7.01 12.47
C ARG A 33 16.35 -6.22 11.17
N VAL A 34 15.69 -6.72 10.11
CA VAL A 34 15.51 -5.97 8.86
C VAL A 34 14.91 -4.58 9.12
N LEU A 35 13.84 -4.52 9.94
CA LEU A 35 13.21 -3.24 10.28
C LEU A 35 14.10 -2.34 11.16
N ALA A 36 14.96 -2.91 11.97
CA ALA A 36 15.95 -2.16 12.75
C ALA A 36 17.05 -1.60 11.85
N ASP A 37 17.57 -2.42 10.94
CA ASP A 37 18.63 -2.02 10.01
C ASP A 37 18.18 -0.94 9.03
N ASN A 38 16.91 -0.97 8.62
CA ASN A 38 16.31 0.03 7.72
C ASN A 38 15.85 1.30 8.45
N TRP A 39 15.95 1.38 9.77
CA TRP A 39 15.55 2.56 10.54
C TRP A 39 16.54 3.72 10.40
N THR A 40 16.05 4.91 10.05
CA THR A 40 16.86 6.14 9.87
C THR A 40 16.90 7.06 11.09
N GLY A 41 16.20 6.70 12.15
CA GLY A 41 15.99 7.57 13.31
C GLY A 41 14.66 8.34 13.27
N ALA A 42 14.03 8.46 12.11
CA ALA A 42 12.75 9.15 11.92
C ALA A 42 11.70 8.29 11.19
N SER A 43 12.13 7.47 10.24
CA SER A 43 11.30 6.57 9.46
C SER A 43 12.09 5.32 9.06
N THR A 44 11.41 4.31 8.58
CA THR A 44 12.02 3.09 8.05
C THR A 44 12.03 3.16 6.52
N VAL A 45 13.20 3.04 5.90
CA VAL A 45 13.31 2.97 4.43
C VAL A 45 12.98 1.55 3.94
N PRO A 46 12.46 1.38 2.71
CA PRO A 46 12.14 0.06 2.17
C PRO A 46 13.37 -0.86 2.07
N ALA A 47 14.49 -0.36 1.54
CA ALA A 47 15.79 -1.02 1.52
C ALA A 47 16.89 0.03 1.37
N ARG A 48 17.94 -0.01 2.19
CA ARG A 48 18.99 1.03 2.19
C ARG A 48 19.75 1.13 0.88
N SER A 49 19.92 0.00 0.17
CA SER A 49 20.69 -0.06 -1.05
C SER A 49 20.02 0.63 -2.24
N LEU A 50 18.70 0.45 -2.40
CA LEU A 50 17.97 0.89 -3.58
C LEU A 50 16.94 1.98 -3.28
N TYR A 51 16.35 1.97 -2.08
CA TYR A 51 15.24 2.86 -1.69
C TYR A 51 15.58 3.61 -0.41
N PRO A 52 16.51 4.60 -0.43
CA PRO A 52 17.07 5.22 0.79
C PRO A 52 16.19 6.32 1.41
N HIS A 53 14.95 6.47 0.97
CA HIS A 53 13.99 7.47 1.40
C HIS A 53 12.78 6.83 2.07
N GLN A 54 11.85 7.63 2.60
CA GLN A 54 10.58 7.14 3.10
C GLN A 54 9.55 7.08 1.97
N TRP A 55 9.08 5.87 1.62
CA TRP A 55 7.97 5.67 0.69
C TRP A 55 6.64 5.58 1.43
N SER A 56 5.60 6.11 0.81
CA SER A 56 4.31 6.36 1.44
C SER A 56 3.56 5.06 1.83
N TRP A 57 3.28 4.17 0.89
CA TRP A 57 2.55 2.95 1.20
C TRP A 57 3.41 1.92 1.92
N ASP A 58 4.74 1.93 1.66
CA ASP A 58 5.72 1.14 2.39
C ASP A 58 5.68 1.45 3.87
N SER A 59 5.71 2.73 4.24
CA SER A 59 5.58 3.18 5.64
C SER A 59 4.30 2.67 6.30
N ALA A 60 3.20 2.60 5.56
CA ALA A 60 1.95 2.09 6.09
C ALA A 60 2.02 0.57 6.34
N PHE A 61 2.56 -0.23 5.40
CA PHE A 61 2.79 -1.66 5.61
C PHE A 61 3.84 -1.93 6.70
N ILE A 62 4.91 -1.14 6.73
CA ILE A 62 5.94 -1.23 7.76
C ILE A 62 5.34 -0.95 9.14
N ALA A 63 4.50 0.08 9.28
CA ALA A 63 3.81 0.38 10.55
C ALA A 63 2.90 -0.77 11.00
N ILE A 64 2.26 -1.50 10.07
CA ILE A 64 1.46 -2.68 10.39
C ILE A 64 2.31 -3.75 11.07
N GLY A 65 3.50 -4.06 10.56
CA GLY A 65 4.40 -5.03 11.21
C GLY A 65 5.05 -4.51 12.49
N LEU A 66 5.50 -3.25 12.47
CA LEU A 66 6.11 -2.61 13.65
C LEU A 66 5.19 -2.58 14.88
N ARG A 67 3.88 -2.60 14.70
CA ARG A 67 2.92 -2.61 15.82
C ARG A 67 3.12 -3.77 16.80
N HIS A 68 3.69 -4.88 16.33
CA HIS A 68 3.94 -6.08 17.12
C HIS A 68 5.25 -6.05 17.90
N VAL A 69 6.24 -5.32 17.43
CA VAL A 69 7.56 -5.22 18.07
C VAL A 69 7.80 -3.88 18.75
N SER A 70 7.27 -2.79 18.19
CA SER A 70 7.36 -1.44 18.77
C SER A 70 6.18 -0.56 18.34
N PRO A 71 5.05 -0.62 19.07
CA PRO A 71 3.90 0.25 18.78
C PRO A 71 4.24 1.74 18.75
N LEU A 72 5.25 2.18 19.50
CA LEU A 72 5.73 3.55 19.47
C LEU A 72 6.38 3.89 18.11
N ARG A 73 7.25 3.03 17.59
CA ARG A 73 7.85 3.23 16.25
C ARG A 73 6.80 3.17 15.16
N ALA A 74 5.81 2.26 15.26
CA ALA A 74 4.71 2.18 14.32
C ALA A 74 3.92 3.50 14.23
N GLN A 75 3.63 4.12 15.38
CA GLN A 75 2.99 5.44 15.42
C GLN A 75 3.90 6.52 14.84
N THR A 76 5.20 6.53 15.19
CA THR A 76 6.18 7.49 14.69
C THR A 76 6.34 7.41 13.18
N GLU A 77 6.37 6.21 12.61
CA GLU A 77 6.44 5.96 11.17
C GLU A 77 5.35 6.71 10.41
N LEU A 78 4.10 6.53 10.83
CA LEU A 78 2.94 7.21 10.24
C LEU A 78 2.92 8.73 10.53
N GLU A 79 3.29 9.15 11.74
CA GLU A 79 3.35 10.58 12.12
C GLU A 79 4.39 11.32 11.29
N THR A 80 5.55 10.72 11.03
CA THR A 80 6.63 11.30 10.21
C THR A 80 6.15 11.52 8.77
N LEU A 81 5.56 10.49 8.17
CA LEU A 81 4.99 10.57 6.82
C LEU A 81 3.92 11.66 6.72
N LEU A 82 2.95 11.63 7.64
CA LEU A 82 1.86 12.62 7.68
C LEU A 82 2.36 14.04 7.98
N GLY A 83 3.54 14.18 8.62
CA GLY A 83 4.23 15.45 8.80
C GLY A 83 4.60 16.13 7.49
N ALA A 84 4.82 15.35 6.42
CA ALA A 84 5.14 15.81 5.08
C ALA A 84 3.90 16.01 4.17
N GLN A 85 2.68 15.87 4.68
CA GLN A 85 1.44 16.08 3.92
C GLN A 85 1.34 17.50 3.39
N TRP A 86 0.90 17.63 2.13
CA TRP A 86 0.68 18.93 1.49
C TRP A 86 -0.61 19.61 1.97
N GLY A 87 -0.70 20.91 1.80
CA GLY A 87 -1.86 21.69 2.24
C GLY A 87 -3.16 21.35 1.53
N ASP A 88 -3.12 20.83 0.29
CA ASP A 88 -4.29 20.33 -0.42
C ASP A 88 -4.78 18.95 0.08
N GLY A 89 -4.01 18.31 0.96
CA GLY A 89 -4.36 17.04 1.59
C GLY A 89 -3.63 15.81 1.01
N ARG A 90 -2.88 15.94 -0.10
CA ARG A 90 -2.12 14.79 -0.63
C ARG A 90 -1.02 14.34 0.32
N ILE A 91 -0.83 13.03 0.41
CA ILE A 91 0.35 12.42 1.03
C ILE A 91 1.33 12.12 -0.10
N PRO A 92 2.58 12.65 -0.05
CA PRO A 92 3.53 12.44 -1.13
C PRO A 92 3.98 10.98 -1.21
N HIS A 93 4.23 10.48 -2.41
CA HIS A 93 4.78 9.16 -2.70
C HIS A 93 6.14 8.94 -2.02
N ILE A 94 7.02 9.96 -2.04
CA ILE A 94 8.33 9.94 -1.36
C ILE A 94 8.51 11.16 -0.47
N VAL A 95 8.99 10.94 0.74
CA VAL A 95 9.61 11.95 1.61
C VAL A 95 11.13 11.72 1.56
N PHE A 96 11.87 12.68 1.04
CA PHE A 96 13.29 12.52 0.83
C PHE A 96 14.07 12.58 2.14
N ASN A 97 14.98 11.63 2.33
CA ASN A 97 15.90 11.59 3.47
C ASN A 97 17.03 12.61 3.26
N PRO A 98 17.16 13.64 4.11
CA PRO A 98 18.18 14.66 3.95
C PRO A 98 19.59 14.18 4.29
N SER A 99 19.74 12.96 4.84
CA SER A 99 21.03 12.39 5.23
C SER A 99 21.72 11.62 4.10
N VAL A 100 21.08 11.49 2.91
CA VAL A 100 21.67 10.82 1.74
C VAL A 100 21.94 11.85 0.62
N PRO A 101 22.89 11.58 -0.30
CA PRO A 101 23.15 12.44 -1.43
C PRO A 101 21.90 12.71 -2.28
N LEU A 102 21.81 13.90 -2.88
CA LEU A 102 20.66 14.29 -3.73
C LEU A 102 20.47 13.39 -4.94
N ASP A 103 21.53 12.78 -5.43
CA ASP A 103 21.55 11.87 -6.58
C ASP A 103 21.45 10.38 -6.19
N ALA A 104 21.25 10.07 -4.89
CA ALA A 104 21.09 8.70 -4.41
C ALA A 104 19.87 7.98 -5.00
N TYR A 105 18.90 8.73 -5.49
CA TYR A 105 17.71 8.22 -6.16
C TYR A 105 17.24 9.17 -7.27
N PHE A 106 16.65 8.61 -8.33
CA PHE A 106 16.00 9.41 -9.37
C PHE A 106 14.55 8.91 -9.56
N PRO A 107 13.55 9.82 -9.65
CA PRO A 107 13.65 11.30 -9.65
C PRO A 107 14.03 11.91 -8.31
N SER A 108 15.04 12.78 -8.31
CA SER A 108 15.62 13.45 -7.14
C SER A 108 14.75 14.61 -6.60
N PRO A 109 15.04 15.17 -5.43
CA PRO A 109 14.40 16.40 -4.97
C PRO A 109 14.48 17.55 -5.97
N ASP A 110 15.63 17.69 -6.67
CA ASP A 110 15.85 18.74 -7.69
C ASP A 110 14.99 18.52 -8.93
N PHE A 111 14.69 17.27 -9.27
CA PHE A 111 13.71 16.97 -10.33
C PHE A 111 12.32 17.42 -9.90
N TRP A 112 11.85 17.03 -8.71
CA TRP A 112 10.50 17.34 -8.24
C TRP A 112 10.28 18.81 -7.94
N ARG A 113 11.27 19.52 -7.41
CA ARG A 113 11.15 20.94 -7.03
C ARG A 113 9.88 21.24 -6.22
N SER A 114 9.46 20.30 -5.35
CA SER A 114 8.17 20.39 -4.66
C SER A 114 8.02 21.69 -3.86
N SER A 115 9.07 22.11 -3.13
CA SER A 115 9.08 23.33 -2.33
C SER A 115 8.90 24.64 -3.12
N THR A 116 9.06 24.60 -4.44
CA THR A 116 8.89 25.75 -5.33
C THR A 116 7.71 25.59 -6.28
N ALA A 117 7.72 24.55 -7.13
CA ALA A 117 6.65 24.29 -8.09
C ALA A 117 5.32 23.88 -7.42
N GLY A 118 5.37 23.22 -6.25
CA GLY A 118 4.21 22.76 -5.50
C GLY A 118 3.57 23.78 -4.54
N ARG A 119 4.05 25.01 -4.51
CA ARG A 119 3.60 26.02 -3.52
C ARG A 119 2.10 26.29 -3.56
N ALA A 120 1.52 26.37 -4.73
CA ALA A 120 0.09 26.61 -4.90
C ALA A 120 -0.76 25.44 -4.37
N ALA A 121 -0.23 24.21 -4.40
CA ALA A 121 -0.84 23.01 -3.82
C ALA A 121 -0.52 22.82 -2.33
N GLY A 122 0.26 23.74 -1.73
CA GLY A 122 0.59 23.73 -0.31
C GLY A 122 1.70 22.75 0.07
N SER A 123 2.67 22.51 -0.81
CA SER A 123 3.83 21.65 -0.51
C SER A 123 4.60 22.14 0.72
N PRO A 124 5.21 21.24 1.52
CA PRO A 124 6.07 21.61 2.64
C PRO A 124 7.25 22.49 2.19
N ARG A 125 7.66 23.43 3.04
CA ARG A 125 8.78 24.33 2.72
C ARG A 125 10.14 23.76 3.11
N THR A 126 10.19 22.96 4.16
CA THR A 126 11.42 22.46 4.78
C THR A 126 11.67 20.99 4.53
N VAL A 127 10.65 20.24 4.12
CA VAL A 127 10.74 18.81 3.81
C VAL A 127 10.62 18.65 2.30
N GLN A 128 11.61 18.02 1.69
CA GLN A 128 11.59 17.71 0.26
C GLN A 128 10.74 16.46 0.02
N THR A 129 9.84 16.53 -0.96
CA THR A 129 8.95 15.42 -1.29
C THR A 129 8.82 15.28 -2.81
N SER A 130 8.34 14.11 -3.26
CA SER A 130 7.72 14.02 -4.59
C SER A 130 6.37 14.75 -4.60
N GLY A 131 5.79 14.97 -5.79
CA GLY A 131 4.47 15.63 -5.91
C GLY A 131 3.32 14.70 -6.24
N ILE A 132 3.61 13.43 -6.55
CA ILE A 132 2.62 12.37 -6.79
C ILE A 132 2.31 11.62 -5.50
N VAL A 133 1.32 10.73 -5.52
CA VAL A 133 0.80 9.98 -4.37
C VAL A 133 1.10 8.48 -4.47
N GLN A 134 0.67 7.67 -3.49
CA GLN A 134 0.68 6.20 -3.54
C GLN A 134 -0.62 5.62 -2.95
N PRO A 135 -0.84 4.27 -3.03
CA PRO A 135 -2.09 3.65 -2.59
C PRO A 135 -2.46 3.97 -1.13
N PRO A 136 -3.72 4.31 -0.85
CA PRO A 136 -4.15 4.89 0.42
C PRO A 136 -4.43 3.85 1.52
N VAL A 137 -3.42 3.10 1.93
CA VAL A 137 -3.51 2.11 3.02
C VAL A 137 -3.35 2.72 4.43
N HIS A 138 -3.05 4.01 4.52
CA HIS A 138 -2.60 4.69 5.74
C HIS A 138 -3.62 4.69 6.89
N ALA A 139 -4.92 4.88 6.60
CA ALA A 139 -5.93 4.87 7.65
C ALA A 139 -6.19 3.46 8.19
N LEU A 140 -6.10 2.44 7.34
CA LEU A 140 -6.11 1.04 7.76
C LEU A 140 -4.92 0.76 8.69
N ALA A 141 -3.71 1.16 8.31
CA ALA A 141 -2.52 1.01 9.14
C ALA A 141 -2.65 1.74 10.48
N ALA A 142 -3.13 2.99 10.49
CA ALA A 142 -3.32 3.75 11.73
C ALA A 142 -4.33 3.08 12.68
N TRP A 143 -5.39 2.49 12.16
CA TRP A 143 -6.35 1.73 12.94
C TRP A 143 -5.72 0.47 13.55
N LEU A 144 -5.00 -0.32 12.76
CA LEU A 144 -4.31 -1.52 13.24
C LEU A 144 -3.25 -1.20 14.29
N VAL A 145 -2.46 -0.15 14.09
CA VAL A 145 -1.47 0.34 15.07
C VAL A 145 -2.12 0.78 16.38
N HIS A 146 -3.25 1.47 16.31
CA HIS A 146 -4.02 1.83 17.52
C HIS A 146 -4.50 0.57 18.26
N ARG A 147 -5.05 -0.40 17.53
CA ARG A 147 -5.60 -1.64 18.09
C ARG A 147 -4.56 -2.48 18.84
N ALA A 148 -3.33 -2.52 18.35
CA ALA A 148 -2.24 -3.27 18.99
C ALA A 148 -1.84 -2.69 20.36
N ALA A 149 -1.94 -1.37 20.57
CA ALA A 149 -1.58 -0.71 21.82
C ALA A 149 -2.50 0.49 22.11
N PRO A 150 -3.80 0.25 22.41
CA PRO A 150 -4.79 1.33 22.57
C PRO A 150 -4.47 2.26 23.73
N GLY A 151 -3.92 1.74 24.82
CA GLY A 151 -3.48 2.54 25.97
C GLY A 151 -2.40 3.56 25.59
N LEU A 152 -1.34 3.11 24.92
CA LEU A 152 -0.27 3.98 24.42
C LEU A 152 -0.81 5.01 23.40
N SER A 153 -1.66 4.53 22.48
CA SER A 153 -2.26 5.37 21.44
C SER A 153 -3.09 6.51 22.04
N ARG A 154 -3.92 6.24 23.05
CA ARG A 154 -4.70 7.25 23.76
C ARG A 154 -3.80 8.20 24.56
N ALA A 155 -2.85 7.67 25.32
CA ALA A 155 -1.93 8.48 26.12
C ALA A 155 -1.14 9.47 25.27
N ARG A 156 -0.75 9.06 24.06
CA ARG A 156 -0.07 9.95 23.10
C ARG A 156 -1.02 10.83 22.29
N GLY A 157 -2.33 10.59 22.34
CA GLY A 157 -3.31 11.27 21.46
C GLY A 157 -3.06 10.95 19.98
N PHE A 158 -2.60 9.74 19.65
CA PHE A 158 -2.19 9.36 18.29
C PHE A 158 -3.32 9.55 17.29
N LEU A 159 -4.49 8.90 17.52
CA LEU A 159 -5.62 9.01 16.61
C LEU A 159 -6.13 10.45 16.47
N THR A 160 -6.15 11.23 17.54
CA THR A 160 -6.56 12.65 17.53
C THR A 160 -5.70 13.48 16.59
N ARG A 161 -4.37 13.19 16.53
CA ARG A 161 -3.45 13.92 15.64
C ARG A 161 -3.51 13.45 14.21
N VAL A 162 -3.62 12.14 13.96
CA VAL A 162 -3.55 11.59 12.58
C VAL A 162 -4.90 11.66 11.85
N TYR A 163 -6.03 11.57 12.56
CA TYR A 163 -7.35 11.54 11.95
C TYR A 163 -7.65 12.74 11.02
N PRO A 164 -7.43 14.01 11.40
CA PRO A 164 -7.70 15.13 10.52
C PRO A 164 -6.85 15.12 9.24
N ARG A 165 -5.61 14.63 9.34
CA ARG A 165 -4.69 14.48 8.20
C ARG A 165 -5.15 13.36 7.25
N LEU A 166 -5.51 12.20 7.78
CA LEU A 166 -6.07 11.09 7.02
C LEU A 166 -7.41 11.47 6.38
N ALA A 167 -8.24 12.23 7.09
CA ALA A 167 -9.48 12.75 6.54
C ALA A 167 -9.26 13.76 5.39
N ALA A 168 -8.23 14.59 5.49
CA ALA A 168 -7.81 15.50 4.41
C ALA A 168 -7.29 14.73 3.19
N TRP A 169 -6.51 13.66 3.42
CA TRP A 169 -6.03 12.76 2.40
C TRP A 169 -7.17 12.11 1.60
N HIS A 170 -8.15 11.52 2.28
CA HIS A 170 -9.31 10.93 1.61
C HIS A 170 -10.15 11.97 0.87
N ARG A 171 -10.31 13.17 1.44
CA ARG A 171 -11.00 14.27 0.75
C ARG A 171 -10.27 14.67 -0.55
N TYR A 172 -8.93 14.76 -0.52
CA TYR A 172 -8.12 15.01 -1.71
C TYR A 172 -8.39 13.96 -2.80
N LEU A 173 -8.32 12.67 -2.47
CA LEU A 173 -8.56 11.59 -3.43
C LEU A 173 -9.97 11.63 -4.01
N LEU A 174 -10.99 11.82 -3.17
CA LEU A 174 -12.39 11.77 -3.56
C LEU A 174 -12.86 12.98 -4.38
N HIS A 175 -12.20 14.13 -4.23
CA HIS A 175 -12.66 15.36 -4.91
C HIS A 175 -11.69 15.85 -5.97
N ARG A 176 -10.39 15.56 -5.84
CA ARG A 176 -9.38 16.03 -6.80
C ARG A 176 -9.01 14.96 -7.80
N ARG A 177 -9.23 13.69 -7.46
CA ARG A 177 -8.82 12.54 -8.28
C ARG A 177 -10.00 11.77 -8.88
N ASP A 178 -11.24 12.16 -8.66
CA ASP A 178 -12.39 11.63 -9.40
C ASP A 178 -12.43 12.24 -10.82
N LEU A 179 -11.45 11.84 -11.64
CA LEU A 179 -11.28 12.37 -13.00
C LEU A 179 -12.24 11.72 -14.01
N GLY A 180 -12.79 10.56 -13.66
CA GLY A 180 -13.82 9.86 -14.43
C GLY A 180 -15.25 10.30 -14.09
N GLY A 181 -15.45 11.13 -13.06
CA GLY A 181 -16.76 11.62 -12.62
C GLY A 181 -17.70 10.54 -12.09
N GLY A 182 -17.16 9.36 -11.75
CA GLY A 182 -17.93 8.20 -11.27
C GLY A 182 -17.70 7.84 -9.82
N GLY A 183 -17.03 8.70 -9.05
CA GLY A 183 -16.79 8.51 -7.62
C GLY A 183 -15.52 7.72 -7.29
N LEU A 184 -14.74 7.26 -8.28
CA LEU A 184 -13.47 6.56 -8.05
C LEU A 184 -12.27 7.50 -8.21
N ALA A 185 -11.25 7.27 -7.40
CA ALA A 185 -9.99 7.98 -7.53
C ALA A 185 -9.19 7.44 -8.72
N SER A 186 -8.70 8.34 -9.57
CA SER A 186 -7.81 8.03 -10.68
C SER A 186 -6.34 8.24 -10.27
N VAL A 187 -5.47 7.33 -10.65
CA VAL A 187 -4.02 7.55 -10.67
C VAL A 187 -3.64 8.31 -11.94
N VAL A 188 -2.73 9.27 -11.81
CA VAL A 188 -2.27 10.13 -12.92
C VAL A 188 -0.84 9.82 -13.36
N HIS A 189 -0.25 8.82 -12.72
CA HIS A 189 1.09 8.33 -13.00
C HIS A 189 1.18 6.84 -12.59
N PRO A 190 1.88 5.97 -13.33
CA PRO A 190 2.06 4.56 -12.96
C PRO A 190 2.64 4.37 -11.55
N TRP A 191 3.57 5.21 -11.11
CA TRP A 191 4.15 5.15 -9.76
C TRP A 191 3.14 5.43 -8.64
N GLU A 192 2.01 6.08 -8.91
CA GLU A 192 0.98 6.34 -7.90
C GLU A 192 0.23 5.06 -7.47
N GLN A 193 0.14 4.09 -8.37
CA GLN A 193 -0.45 2.81 -8.06
C GLN A 193 0.54 1.86 -7.38
N GLY A 194 1.85 2.09 -7.57
CA GLY A 194 2.93 1.28 -6.99
C GLY A 194 3.23 0.00 -7.77
N MET A 195 2.62 -0.21 -8.95
CA MET A 195 2.86 -1.35 -9.85
C MET A 195 3.42 -0.83 -11.19
N ASP A 196 4.61 -0.31 -11.19
CA ASP A 196 5.18 0.64 -12.16
C ASP A 196 5.09 0.21 -13.63
N ASN A 197 5.49 -1.01 -13.98
CA ASN A 197 5.46 -1.51 -15.35
C ASN A 197 4.38 -2.57 -15.60
N SER A 198 3.30 -2.54 -14.82
CA SER A 198 2.16 -3.41 -15.03
C SER A 198 1.64 -3.30 -16.48
N PRO A 199 1.28 -4.40 -17.14
CA PRO A 199 0.69 -4.38 -18.48
C PRO A 199 -0.59 -3.54 -18.59
N ALA A 200 -1.29 -3.29 -17.47
CA ALA A 200 -2.42 -2.36 -17.43
C ALA A 200 -2.07 -0.93 -17.90
N TRP A 201 -0.78 -0.56 -17.87
CA TRP A 201 -0.34 0.76 -18.30
C TRP A 201 0.04 0.84 -19.78
N ASP A 202 0.24 -0.27 -20.47
CA ASP A 202 0.77 -0.29 -21.84
C ASP A 202 -0.11 0.51 -22.80
N THR A 203 -1.42 0.27 -22.82
CA THR A 203 -2.35 1.03 -23.66
C THR A 203 -2.42 2.51 -23.29
N PRO A 204 -2.66 2.93 -22.02
CA PRO A 204 -2.61 4.34 -21.64
C PRO A 204 -1.28 5.02 -21.98
N LEU A 205 -0.15 4.36 -21.71
CA LEU A 205 1.19 4.90 -21.95
C LEU A 205 1.56 4.99 -23.44
N SER A 206 0.98 4.16 -24.31
CA SER A 206 1.27 4.21 -25.74
C SER A 206 0.98 5.57 -26.38
N ARG A 207 0.11 6.36 -25.77
CA ARG A 207 -0.23 7.72 -26.19
C ARG A 207 0.76 8.78 -25.73
N ILE A 208 1.68 8.44 -24.82
CA ILE A 208 2.61 9.37 -24.20
C ILE A 208 3.93 9.37 -24.96
N THR A 209 4.32 10.52 -25.48
CA THR A 209 5.66 10.70 -26.06
C THR A 209 6.72 10.66 -24.96
N PRO A 210 7.69 9.74 -25.00
CA PRO A 210 8.69 9.61 -23.95
C PRO A 210 9.63 10.81 -23.88
N ALA A 211 10.11 11.14 -22.68
CA ALA A 211 11.26 12.01 -22.51
C ALA A 211 12.51 11.34 -23.12
N PRO A 212 13.42 12.10 -23.76
CA PRO A 212 14.65 11.53 -24.31
C PRO A 212 15.52 10.91 -23.22
N ALA A 213 16.06 9.70 -23.43
CA ALA A 213 16.87 8.98 -22.46
C ALA A 213 18.06 9.78 -21.89
N ARG A 214 18.64 10.70 -22.71
CA ARG A 214 19.71 11.61 -22.26
C ARG A 214 19.30 12.64 -21.19
N THR A 215 18.01 12.78 -20.89
CA THR A 215 17.48 13.80 -19.97
C THR A 215 17.25 13.28 -18.56
N PHE A 216 17.51 12.00 -18.31
CA PHE A 216 17.34 11.38 -16.98
C PHE A 216 18.39 10.28 -16.75
N ARG A 217 18.65 9.99 -15.47
CA ARG A 217 19.48 8.86 -15.06
C ARG A 217 18.59 7.69 -14.62
N ARG A 218 19.01 6.48 -14.95
CA ARG A 218 18.38 5.22 -14.55
C ARG A 218 19.11 4.65 -13.32
N ALA A 219 18.91 5.27 -12.15
CA ALA A 219 19.48 4.79 -10.89
C ALA A 219 18.94 3.41 -10.47
N ASP A 220 17.76 3.04 -10.94
CA ASP A 220 17.15 1.73 -10.73
C ASP A 220 17.91 0.58 -11.44
N LEU A 221 18.78 0.90 -12.40
CA LEU A 221 19.64 -0.08 -13.08
C LEU A 221 20.99 -0.27 -12.39
N ASP A 222 21.32 0.52 -11.39
CA ASP A 222 22.58 0.39 -10.65
C ASP A 222 22.56 -0.84 -9.70
N HIS A 223 21.39 -1.45 -9.50
CA HIS A 223 21.17 -2.56 -8.56
C HIS A 223 20.28 -3.64 -9.19
N GLY A 224 20.68 -4.90 -9.02
CA GLY A 224 19.94 -6.06 -9.51
C GLY A 224 20.12 -6.32 -11.01
N ALA A 225 19.17 -7.03 -11.62
CA ALA A 225 19.16 -7.35 -13.05
C ALA A 225 18.47 -6.20 -13.82
N PRO A 226 19.20 -5.44 -14.68
CA PRO A 226 18.61 -4.32 -15.42
C PRO A 226 17.44 -4.73 -16.33
N GLU A 227 17.48 -5.95 -16.86
CA GLU A 227 16.43 -6.54 -17.72
C GLU A 227 15.09 -6.72 -17.00
N ASP A 228 15.10 -6.85 -15.68
CA ASP A 228 13.90 -7.00 -14.87
C ASP A 228 13.15 -5.67 -14.67
N ARG A 229 13.80 -4.56 -14.95
CA ARG A 229 13.26 -3.21 -14.77
C ARG A 229 12.48 -2.72 -16.01
N PRO A 230 11.65 -1.64 -15.87
CA PRO A 230 11.02 -1.00 -17.02
C PRO A 230 12.02 -0.65 -18.13
N THR A 231 11.60 -0.71 -19.38
CA THR A 231 12.46 -0.28 -20.51
C THR A 231 12.74 1.23 -20.45
N ASP A 232 13.79 1.68 -21.16
CA ASP A 232 14.07 3.12 -21.29
C ASP A 232 12.91 3.90 -21.93
N LEU A 233 12.16 3.25 -22.80
CA LEU A 233 10.97 3.82 -23.42
C LEU A 233 9.87 4.06 -22.37
N ASP A 234 9.58 3.06 -21.52
CA ASP A 234 8.57 3.17 -20.47
C ASP A 234 8.99 4.18 -19.41
N TYR A 235 10.26 4.11 -19.00
CA TYR A 235 10.80 5.06 -18.02
C TYR A 235 10.80 6.51 -18.56
N GLY A 236 11.09 6.70 -19.85
CA GLY A 236 10.96 8.00 -20.51
C GLY A 236 9.53 8.53 -20.48
N ARG A 237 8.51 7.66 -20.61
CA ARG A 237 7.09 8.04 -20.46
C ARG A 237 6.77 8.45 -19.02
N TYR A 238 7.30 7.72 -18.03
CA TYR A 238 7.14 8.09 -16.61
C TYR A 238 7.76 9.46 -16.32
N VAL A 239 9.00 9.69 -16.78
CA VAL A 239 9.67 10.99 -16.60
C VAL A 239 8.88 12.11 -17.28
N ARG A 240 8.33 11.87 -18.48
CA ARG A 240 7.51 12.86 -19.23
C ARG A 240 6.26 13.24 -18.44
N LEU A 241 5.53 12.25 -17.89
CA LEU A 241 4.33 12.48 -17.08
C LEU A 241 4.66 13.24 -15.79
N ALA A 242 5.69 12.81 -15.07
CA ALA A 242 6.12 13.44 -13.82
C ALA A 242 6.58 14.89 -14.03
N ALA A 243 7.37 15.15 -15.09
CA ALA A 243 7.80 16.49 -15.45
C ALA A 243 6.62 17.39 -15.82
N GLY A 244 5.70 16.90 -16.65
CA GLY A 244 4.50 17.65 -17.04
C GLY A 244 3.62 18.00 -15.85
N TYR A 245 3.44 17.07 -14.92
CA TYR A 245 2.67 17.30 -13.68
C TYR A 245 3.34 18.35 -12.78
N ARG A 246 4.66 18.25 -12.59
CA ARG A 246 5.47 19.25 -11.88
C ARG A 246 5.36 20.63 -12.51
N ASP A 247 5.59 20.71 -13.83
CA ASP A 247 5.62 21.98 -14.57
C ASP A 247 4.24 22.64 -14.65
N GLY A 248 3.16 21.84 -14.57
CA GLY A 248 1.79 22.28 -14.36
C GLY A 248 1.46 22.68 -12.92
N GLY A 249 2.45 22.83 -12.02
CA GLY A 249 2.25 23.22 -10.62
C GLY A 249 1.52 22.18 -9.79
N TYR A 250 1.56 20.92 -10.20
CA TYR A 250 0.86 19.78 -9.57
C TYR A 250 -0.66 19.93 -9.56
N ALA A 251 -1.21 20.57 -10.59
CA ALA A 251 -2.65 20.68 -10.78
C ALA A 251 -3.24 19.34 -11.27
N ASP A 252 -4.28 18.86 -10.56
CA ASP A 252 -4.95 17.61 -10.93
C ASP A 252 -5.85 17.80 -12.16
N GLY A 253 -5.99 16.74 -12.98
CA GLY A 253 -6.93 16.67 -14.10
C GLY A 253 -6.40 17.10 -15.47
N GLY A 254 -5.29 17.81 -15.56
CA GLY A 254 -4.71 18.29 -16.83
C GLY A 254 -3.81 17.28 -17.56
N GLY A 255 -3.50 16.12 -16.97
CA GLY A 255 -2.57 15.15 -17.52
C GLY A 255 -3.16 14.24 -18.60
N GLU A 256 -2.28 13.68 -19.43
CA GLU A 256 -2.61 12.75 -20.53
C GLU A 256 -2.92 11.33 -20.03
N PHE A 257 -2.50 10.98 -18.81
CA PHE A 257 -2.71 9.69 -18.17
C PHE A 257 -3.67 9.83 -17.00
N ALA A 258 -4.73 9.02 -16.97
CA ALA A 258 -5.63 8.88 -15.83
C ALA A 258 -6.30 7.50 -15.89
N VAL A 259 -6.10 6.70 -14.84
CA VAL A 259 -6.63 5.34 -14.74
C VAL A 259 -7.29 5.12 -13.39
N GLU A 260 -8.51 4.58 -13.38
CA GLU A 260 -9.17 4.07 -12.19
C GLU A 260 -8.68 2.64 -11.96
N ASP A 261 -7.82 2.46 -10.96
CA ASP A 261 -7.24 1.16 -10.60
C ASP A 261 -8.06 0.50 -9.49
N PRO A 262 -8.40 -0.81 -9.63
CA PRO A 262 -9.19 -1.53 -8.63
C PRO A 262 -8.52 -1.64 -7.27
N ALA A 263 -7.20 -1.92 -7.20
CA ALA A 263 -6.49 -2.06 -5.92
C ALA A 263 -6.38 -0.72 -5.19
N PHE A 264 -6.04 0.36 -5.90
CA PHE A 264 -5.99 1.69 -5.33
C PHE A 264 -7.32 2.08 -4.68
N ASN A 265 -8.43 1.86 -5.38
CA ASN A 265 -9.77 2.17 -4.88
C ASN A 265 -10.24 1.20 -3.79
N ALA A 266 -9.88 -0.10 -3.85
CA ALA A 266 -10.16 -1.04 -2.77
C ALA A 266 -9.45 -0.64 -1.47
N LEU A 267 -8.19 -0.21 -1.54
CA LEU A 267 -7.45 0.30 -0.39
C LEU A 267 -8.03 1.60 0.15
N LEU A 268 -8.52 2.50 -0.72
CA LEU A 268 -9.25 3.70 -0.31
C LEU A 268 -10.54 3.35 0.44
N ILE A 269 -11.29 2.37 -0.04
CA ILE A 269 -12.53 1.90 0.60
C ILE A 269 -12.23 1.27 1.96
N ALA A 270 -11.27 0.36 2.04
CA ALA A 270 -10.85 -0.27 3.30
C ALA A 270 -10.36 0.79 4.32
N SER A 271 -9.60 1.77 3.86
CA SER A 271 -9.14 2.90 4.68
C SER A 271 -10.29 3.83 5.09
N GLU A 272 -11.32 4.03 4.27
CA GLU A 272 -12.52 4.81 4.66
C GLU A 272 -13.33 4.06 5.73
N GLN A 273 -13.41 2.72 5.66
CA GLN A 273 -13.97 1.88 6.72
C GLN A 273 -13.17 1.99 8.03
N ALA A 274 -11.83 2.00 7.93
CA ALA A 274 -10.96 2.23 9.08
C ALA A 274 -11.16 3.63 9.69
N LEU A 275 -11.30 4.67 8.87
CA LEU A 275 -11.63 6.02 9.35
C LEU A 275 -13.00 6.09 10.04
N ALA A 276 -13.97 5.28 9.63
CA ALA A 276 -15.26 5.18 10.35
C ALA A 276 -15.05 4.63 11.77
N ARG A 277 -14.20 3.60 11.92
CA ARG A 277 -13.85 3.03 13.24
C ARG A 277 -13.06 4.02 14.09
N ILE A 278 -12.07 4.70 13.51
CA ILE A 278 -11.30 5.75 14.20
C ILE A 278 -12.23 6.88 14.66
N ALA A 279 -13.18 7.30 13.82
CA ALA A 279 -14.16 8.32 14.21
C ALA A 279 -14.98 7.89 15.44
N ARG A 280 -15.40 6.62 15.52
CA ARG A 280 -16.12 6.09 16.71
C ARG A 280 -15.23 6.05 17.93
N GLU A 281 -13.98 5.63 17.82
CA GLU A 281 -13.00 5.68 18.92
C GLU A 281 -12.79 7.09 19.46
N LEU A 282 -12.92 8.10 18.58
CA LEU A 282 -12.84 9.53 18.92
C LEU A 282 -14.18 10.15 19.36
N GLY A 283 -15.25 9.34 19.52
CA GLY A 283 -16.55 9.78 20.01
C GLY A 283 -17.53 10.28 18.95
N ALA A 284 -17.23 10.12 17.65
CA ALA A 284 -18.16 10.41 16.55
C ALA A 284 -18.89 9.13 16.10
N THR A 285 -19.97 9.26 15.29
CA THR A 285 -20.74 8.09 14.85
C THR A 285 -20.05 7.21 13.81
N GLY A 286 -19.17 7.80 12.98
CA GLY A 286 -18.55 7.11 11.84
C GLY A 286 -19.50 6.79 10.67
N THR A 287 -20.81 6.97 10.84
CA THR A 287 -21.83 6.53 9.87
C THR A 287 -21.68 7.15 8.48
N ALA A 288 -21.34 8.43 8.39
CA ALA A 288 -21.15 9.11 7.10
C ALA A 288 -19.98 8.53 6.29
N ARG A 289 -18.91 8.10 6.98
CA ARG A 289 -17.76 7.44 6.35
C ARG A 289 -18.09 6.04 5.89
N TRP A 290 -18.79 5.30 6.72
CA TRP A 290 -19.25 3.97 6.35
C TRP A 290 -20.15 4.00 5.13
N ALA A 291 -21.16 4.88 5.11
CA ALA A 291 -22.04 5.07 3.95
C ALA A 291 -21.27 5.51 2.68
N ARG A 292 -20.17 6.26 2.86
CA ARG A 292 -19.27 6.59 1.74
C ARG A 292 -18.53 5.34 1.23
N ALA A 293 -17.98 4.52 2.11
CA ALA A 293 -17.34 3.27 1.72
C ALA A 293 -18.31 2.34 0.94
N GLU A 294 -19.57 2.25 1.36
CA GLU A 294 -20.60 1.49 0.62
C GLU A 294 -20.84 2.06 -0.80
N ARG A 295 -20.94 3.40 -0.94
CA ARG A 295 -21.08 4.03 -2.28
C ARG A 295 -19.86 3.81 -3.16
N LEU A 296 -18.65 3.90 -2.60
CA LEU A 296 -17.42 3.64 -3.33
C LEU A 296 -17.33 2.18 -3.77
N THR A 297 -17.78 1.24 -2.94
CA THR A 297 -17.85 -0.18 -3.32
C THR A 297 -18.81 -0.39 -4.51
N ALA A 298 -19.96 0.27 -4.48
CA ALA A 298 -20.90 0.21 -5.60
C ALA A 298 -20.31 0.80 -6.89
N ALA A 299 -19.64 1.96 -6.81
CA ALA A 299 -18.96 2.58 -7.94
C ALA A 299 -17.80 1.70 -8.47
N LEU A 300 -17.04 1.05 -7.58
CA LEU A 300 -15.98 0.14 -7.97
C LEU A 300 -16.54 -1.03 -8.81
N ILE A 301 -17.64 -1.64 -8.37
CA ILE A 301 -18.30 -2.73 -9.09
C ILE A 301 -18.83 -2.23 -10.44
N GLU A 302 -19.57 -1.12 -10.45
CA GLU A 302 -20.18 -0.57 -11.67
C GLU A 302 -19.15 -0.26 -12.75
N ARG A 303 -17.99 0.31 -12.34
CA ARG A 303 -17.03 0.89 -13.27
C ARG A 303 -15.91 -0.06 -13.70
N THR A 304 -15.58 -1.05 -12.86
CA THR A 304 -14.35 -1.85 -13.07
C THR A 304 -14.57 -3.36 -13.04
N TRP A 305 -15.77 -3.85 -12.68
CA TRP A 305 -16.07 -5.29 -12.73
C TRP A 305 -16.31 -5.78 -14.17
N ASP A 306 -15.58 -6.81 -14.58
CA ASP A 306 -15.82 -7.54 -15.84
C ASP A 306 -16.43 -8.92 -15.53
N PRO A 307 -17.74 -9.12 -15.75
CA PRO A 307 -18.39 -10.39 -15.47
C PRO A 307 -17.94 -11.53 -16.39
N ALA A 308 -17.45 -11.24 -17.60
CA ALA A 308 -16.97 -12.25 -18.53
C ALA A 308 -15.61 -12.81 -18.07
N ARG A 309 -14.75 -11.94 -17.53
CA ARG A 309 -13.45 -12.33 -16.98
C ARG A 309 -13.52 -12.77 -15.52
N GLY A 310 -14.60 -12.45 -14.80
CA GLY A 310 -14.79 -12.78 -13.40
C GLY A 310 -13.82 -12.05 -12.46
N MET A 311 -13.39 -10.83 -12.81
CA MET A 311 -12.50 -10.00 -12.01
C MET A 311 -12.68 -8.51 -12.30
N PHE A 312 -12.09 -7.68 -11.47
CA PHE A 312 -12.00 -6.24 -11.72
C PHE A 312 -10.86 -5.92 -12.69
N LEU A 313 -11.05 -4.90 -13.52
CA LEU A 313 -10.06 -4.42 -14.49
C LEU A 313 -9.81 -2.93 -14.28
N CYS A 314 -8.61 -2.47 -14.59
CA CYS A 314 -8.32 -1.04 -14.67
C CYS A 314 -9.19 -0.37 -15.75
N ARG A 315 -9.60 0.88 -15.49
CA ARG A 315 -10.37 1.66 -16.46
C ARG A 315 -9.56 2.86 -16.90
N ASP A 316 -9.30 2.95 -18.19
CA ASP A 316 -8.66 4.11 -18.81
C ASP A 316 -9.68 5.26 -18.92
N VAL A 317 -9.51 6.29 -18.11
CA VAL A 317 -10.40 7.47 -18.11
C VAL A 317 -10.24 8.31 -19.37
N ARG A 318 -9.02 8.35 -19.94
CA ARG A 318 -8.72 9.13 -21.15
C ARG A 318 -9.10 8.41 -22.43
N GLY A 319 -8.88 7.08 -22.47
CA GLY A 319 -9.25 6.23 -23.58
C GLY A 319 -10.70 5.76 -23.58
N GLY A 320 -11.39 5.84 -22.42
CA GLY A 320 -12.82 5.59 -22.31
C GLY A 320 -13.20 4.10 -22.28
N GLY A 321 -12.50 3.22 -21.54
CA GLY A 321 -12.90 1.80 -21.46
C GLY A 321 -12.14 1.01 -20.39
N LEU A 322 -12.57 -0.24 -20.17
CA LEU A 322 -11.82 -1.21 -19.39
C LEU A 322 -10.56 -1.62 -20.17
N ILE A 323 -9.46 -1.73 -19.47
CA ILE A 323 -8.20 -2.25 -20.00
C ILE A 323 -8.24 -3.77 -19.85
N PRO A 324 -8.17 -4.55 -20.94
CA PRO A 324 -8.45 -5.99 -20.91
C PRO A 324 -7.32 -6.84 -20.30
N GLU A 325 -6.47 -6.25 -19.45
CA GLU A 325 -5.34 -6.90 -18.83
C GLU A 325 -5.70 -7.45 -17.43
N ARG A 326 -5.41 -8.73 -17.19
CA ARG A 326 -5.62 -9.40 -15.90
C ARG A 326 -4.43 -9.20 -14.98
N CYS A 327 -4.41 -8.09 -14.26
CA CYS A 327 -3.38 -7.79 -13.27
C CYS A 327 -3.86 -8.13 -11.85
N VAL A 328 -2.93 -8.39 -10.93
CA VAL A 328 -3.22 -8.69 -9.52
C VAL A 328 -4.07 -7.60 -8.86
N SER A 329 -3.97 -6.34 -9.32
CA SER A 329 -4.79 -5.25 -8.83
C SER A 329 -6.29 -5.53 -8.91
N GLY A 330 -6.71 -6.31 -9.92
CA GLY A 330 -8.10 -6.73 -10.10
C GLY A 330 -8.59 -7.79 -9.10
N LEU A 331 -7.71 -8.43 -8.34
CA LEU A 331 -8.05 -9.38 -7.27
C LEU A 331 -8.13 -8.71 -5.89
N ILE A 332 -7.44 -7.58 -5.69
CA ILE A 332 -7.33 -6.91 -4.37
C ILE A 332 -8.70 -6.45 -3.81
N PRO A 333 -9.74 -6.12 -4.61
CA PRO A 333 -11.06 -5.84 -4.06
C PRO A 333 -11.64 -6.96 -3.18
N LEU A 334 -11.11 -8.18 -3.24
CA LEU A 334 -11.45 -9.26 -2.30
C LEU A 334 -11.23 -8.87 -0.82
N LEU A 335 -10.35 -7.90 -0.54
CA LEU A 335 -10.15 -7.33 0.79
C LEU A 335 -11.44 -6.71 1.40
N LEU A 336 -12.44 -6.37 0.58
CA LEU A 336 -13.62 -5.64 1.01
C LEU A 336 -14.73 -6.57 1.52
N PRO A 337 -15.10 -6.52 2.83
CA PRO A 337 -16.16 -7.37 3.39
C PRO A 337 -17.56 -6.98 2.86
N THR A 338 -17.65 -5.86 2.15
CA THR A 338 -18.91 -5.34 1.57
C THR A 338 -19.16 -5.84 0.15
N LEU A 339 -18.24 -6.61 -0.45
CA LEU A 339 -18.47 -7.21 -1.76
C LEU A 339 -19.65 -8.18 -1.75
N PRO A 340 -20.48 -8.20 -2.81
CA PRO A 340 -21.45 -9.27 -3.03
C PRO A 340 -20.80 -10.64 -3.05
N ARG A 341 -21.45 -11.62 -2.44
CA ARG A 341 -20.91 -12.99 -2.28
C ARG A 341 -20.59 -13.67 -3.62
N ASP A 342 -21.39 -13.44 -4.64
CA ASP A 342 -21.19 -13.99 -5.98
C ASP A 342 -19.94 -13.40 -6.67
N ILE A 343 -19.68 -12.10 -6.50
CA ILE A 343 -18.47 -11.42 -6.98
C ILE A 343 -17.24 -11.96 -6.23
N ALA A 344 -17.28 -12.03 -4.90
CA ALA A 344 -16.19 -12.57 -4.09
C ALA A 344 -15.87 -14.02 -4.48
N ALA A 345 -16.89 -14.88 -4.61
CA ALA A 345 -16.71 -16.27 -5.03
C ALA A 345 -16.12 -16.39 -6.46
N ARG A 346 -16.43 -15.46 -7.36
CA ARG A 346 -15.82 -15.41 -8.69
C ARG A 346 -14.36 -14.99 -8.65
N LEU A 347 -14.03 -13.97 -7.86
CA LEU A 347 -12.63 -13.55 -7.63
C LEU A 347 -11.78 -14.69 -7.07
N VAL A 348 -12.28 -15.40 -6.06
CA VAL A 348 -11.60 -16.57 -5.50
C VAL A 348 -11.34 -17.63 -6.58
N ARG A 349 -12.34 -17.95 -7.42
CA ARG A 349 -12.14 -18.90 -8.54
C ARG A 349 -11.12 -18.39 -9.55
N THR A 350 -11.12 -17.08 -9.86
CA THR A 350 -10.15 -16.48 -10.79
C THR A 350 -8.72 -16.54 -10.21
N ALA A 351 -8.53 -16.24 -8.93
CA ALA A 351 -7.23 -16.31 -8.26
C ALA A 351 -6.64 -17.74 -8.27
N HIS A 352 -7.48 -18.76 -8.06
CA HIS A 352 -7.06 -20.16 -8.06
C HIS A 352 -7.16 -20.84 -9.44
N GLY A 353 -7.64 -20.13 -10.47
CA GLY A 353 -7.76 -20.60 -11.84
C GLY A 353 -6.46 -20.48 -12.64
N PRO A 354 -6.49 -20.85 -13.95
CA PRO A 354 -5.29 -20.95 -14.78
C PRO A 354 -4.56 -19.62 -15.00
N HIS A 355 -5.23 -18.48 -14.82
CA HIS A 355 -4.66 -17.15 -15.03
C HIS A 355 -3.72 -16.71 -13.90
N PHE A 356 -3.95 -17.16 -12.66
CA PHE A 356 -3.09 -16.81 -11.51
C PHE A 356 -2.53 -18.04 -10.80
N GLY A 357 -3.13 -19.22 -10.94
CA GLY A 357 -2.63 -20.49 -10.45
C GLY A 357 -2.36 -20.58 -8.94
N LEU A 358 -2.94 -19.68 -8.14
CA LEU A 358 -2.66 -19.56 -6.70
C LEU A 358 -2.96 -20.88 -5.97
N GLY A 359 -1.98 -21.38 -5.23
CA GLY A 359 -2.10 -22.65 -4.48
C GLY A 359 -1.98 -23.92 -5.34
N SER A 360 -1.67 -23.79 -6.64
CA SER A 360 -1.44 -24.92 -7.54
C SER A 360 -0.17 -24.71 -8.36
N THR A 361 -0.20 -23.85 -9.37
CA THR A 361 0.96 -23.54 -10.24
C THR A 361 1.91 -22.56 -9.55
N THR A 362 1.37 -21.66 -8.75
CA THR A 362 2.13 -20.63 -8.01
C THR A 362 1.84 -20.72 -6.52
N ARG A 363 2.83 -20.38 -5.69
CA ARG A 363 2.66 -20.31 -4.23
C ARG A 363 2.08 -18.97 -3.78
N LEU A 364 2.46 -17.87 -4.43
CA LEU A 364 1.92 -16.53 -4.25
C LEU A 364 1.28 -16.08 -5.56
N ALA A 365 0.36 -15.10 -5.49
CA ALA A 365 -0.31 -14.59 -6.68
C ALA A 365 0.68 -13.81 -7.57
N PRO A 366 0.84 -14.19 -8.85
CA PRO A 366 1.64 -13.41 -9.79
C PRO A 366 1.01 -12.04 -10.01
N SER A 367 1.85 -11.04 -10.33
CA SER A 367 1.37 -9.68 -10.59
C SER A 367 0.54 -9.54 -11.87
N TYR A 368 0.70 -10.47 -12.79
CA TYR A 368 0.00 -10.50 -14.07
C TYR A 368 -0.41 -11.92 -14.47
N ASP A 369 -1.33 -12.02 -15.40
CA ASP A 369 -1.89 -13.24 -15.98
C ASP A 369 -0.80 -14.18 -16.50
N LEU A 370 -0.72 -15.40 -15.97
CA LEU A 370 0.24 -16.43 -16.39
C LEU A 370 0.12 -16.79 -17.88
N LEU A 371 -1.06 -16.55 -18.48
CA LEU A 371 -1.38 -16.81 -19.89
C LEU A 371 -1.33 -15.54 -20.75
N GLY A 372 -1.00 -14.39 -20.15
CA GLY A 372 -0.93 -13.11 -20.84
C GLY A 372 0.34 -12.99 -21.69
N GLU A 373 0.23 -12.36 -22.86
CA GLU A 373 1.37 -12.19 -23.79
C GLU A 373 2.54 -11.41 -23.19
N ALA A 374 2.25 -10.51 -22.22
CA ALA A 374 3.25 -9.69 -21.57
C ALA A 374 3.85 -10.32 -20.30
N PHE A 375 3.50 -11.59 -20.01
CA PHE A 375 3.99 -12.27 -18.81
C PHE A 375 5.49 -12.54 -18.88
N ASP A 376 6.19 -12.15 -17.82
CA ASP A 376 7.61 -12.43 -17.62
C ASP A 376 7.84 -12.67 -16.11
N PRO A 377 8.30 -13.86 -15.68
CA PRO A 377 8.38 -14.24 -14.27
C PRO A 377 9.41 -13.43 -13.46
N HIS A 378 10.28 -12.66 -14.10
CA HIS A 378 11.30 -11.85 -13.42
C HIS A 378 11.05 -10.35 -13.55
N ARG A 379 10.21 -9.93 -14.49
CA ARG A 379 10.11 -8.52 -14.88
C ARG A 379 9.12 -7.74 -14.01
N TYR A 380 9.56 -7.34 -12.84
CA TYR A 380 8.95 -6.40 -11.88
C TYR A 380 7.45 -6.65 -11.67
N TRP A 381 6.53 -5.86 -12.26
CA TRP A 381 5.08 -6.04 -12.15
C TRP A 381 4.43 -6.72 -13.37
N ARG A 382 5.19 -7.50 -14.12
CA ARG A 382 4.71 -8.26 -15.31
C ARG A 382 4.64 -9.77 -15.10
N GLY A 383 4.82 -10.24 -13.87
CA GLY A 383 4.80 -11.66 -13.57
C GLY A 383 5.15 -11.99 -12.13
N PRO A 384 6.25 -11.45 -11.58
CA PRO A 384 6.67 -11.74 -10.20
C PRO A 384 5.55 -11.64 -9.19
N ALA A 385 5.67 -12.42 -8.11
CA ALA A 385 4.74 -12.41 -7.00
C ALA A 385 5.25 -11.50 -5.88
N TRP A 386 4.36 -10.66 -5.34
CA TRP A 386 4.68 -9.63 -4.37
C TRP A 386 4.08 -9.94 -3.00
N PHE A 387 4.86 -9.72 -1.93
CA PHE A 387 4.44 -10.05 -0.57
C PHE A 387 3.29 -9.18 -0.08
N ASN A 388 3.28 -7.90 -0.39
CA ASN A 388 2.23 -6.97 0.00
C ASN A 388 0.87 -7.29 -0.65
N THR A 389 0.83 -7.59 -1.95
CA THR A 389 -0.41 -7.97 -2.64
C THR A 389 -0.90 -9.33 -2.20
N SER A 390 0.01 -10.29 -1.97
CA SER A 390 -0.35 -11.61 -1.45
C SER A 390 -0.86 -11.55 0.00
N TRP A 391 -0.31 -10.66 0.85
CA TRP A 391 -0.85 -10.38 2.18
C TRP A 391 -2.27 -9.80 2.12
N LEU A 392 -2.54 -8.86 1.19
CA LEU A 392 -3.88 -8.32 0.98
C LEU A 392 -4.87 -9.39 0.55
N LEU A 393 -4.44 -10.32 -0.32
CA LEU A 393 -5.26 -11.45 -0.76
C LEU A 393 -5.53 -12.46 0.37
N GLU A 394 -4.54 -12.74 1.22
CA GLU A 394 -4.71 -13.59 2.40
C GLU A 394 -5.80 -13.02 3.32
N ARG A 395 -5.76 -11.71 3.61
CA ARG A 395 -6.80 -11.02 4.38
C ARG A 395 -8.16 -11.07 3.69
N GLY A 396 -8.18 -10.88 2.37
CA GLY A 396 -9.40 -10.97 1.57
C GLY A 396 -10.04 -12.37 1.61
N LEU A 397 -9.25 -13.42 1.48
CA LEU A 397 -9.72 -14.80 1.60
C LEU A 397 -10.35 -15.07 2.97
N ARG A 398 -9.71 -14.62 4.07
CA ARG A 398 -10.28 -14.74 5.43
C ARG A 398 -11.62 -14.03 5.58
N VAL A 399 -11.71 -12.79 5.11
CA VAL A 399 -12.93 -11.96 5.17
C VAL A 399 -14.13 -12.65 4.50
N HIS A 400 -13.89 -13.45 3.47
CA HIS A 400 -14.93 -14.18 2.75
C HIS A 400 -15.08 -15.65 3.18
N GLY A 401 -14.45 -16.05 4.31
CA GLY A 401 -14.60 -17.38 4.89
C GLY A 401 -13.78 -18.49 4.22
N GLU A 402 -12.83 -18.13 3.33
CA GLU A 402 -11.93 -19.05 2.63
C GLU A 402 -10.71 -19.41 3.50
N HIS A 403 -10.94 -19.85 4.73
CA HIS A 403 -9.92 -20.00 5.77
C HIS A 403 -8.80 -20.99 5.40
N GLU A 404 -9.14 -22.12 4.75
CA GLU A 404 -8.16 -23.11 4.30
C GLU A 404 -7.20 -22.50 3.28
N ARG A 405 -7.74 -21.81 2.27
CA ARG A 405 -6.94 -21.13 1.24
C ARG A 405 -6.11 -19.99 1.81
N ALA A 406 -6.67 -19.21 2.73
CA ALA A 406 -5.94 -18.17 3.45
C ALA A 406 -4.78 -18.76 4.27
N GLY A 407 -5.01 -19.88 4.99
CA GLY A 407 -3.98 -20.59 5.73
C GLY A 407 -2.84 -21.11 4.85
N ALA A 408 -3.17 -21.68 3.70
CA ALA A 408 -2.17 -22.13 2.72
C ALA A 408 -1.35 -20.96 2.15
N LEU A 409 -2.00 -19.85 1.80
CA LEU A 409 -1.32 -18.65 1.31
C LEU A 409 -0.42 -18.03 2.40
N ARG A 410 -0.90 -18.00 3.65
CA ARG A 410 -0.11 -17.53 4.79
C ARG A 410 1.16 -18.36 4.99
N THR A 411 1.06 -19.70 4.98
CA THR A 411 2.23 -20.58 5.07
C THR A 411 3.21 -20.30 3.95
N ALA A 412 2.74 -20.16 2.70
CA ALA A 412 3.58 -19.83 1.57
C ALA A 412 4.28 -18.47 1.71
N LEU A 413 3.59 -17.45 2.23
CA LEU A 413 4.18 -16.12 2.51
C LEU A 413 5.31 -16.22 3.53
N LEU A 414 5.11 -16.93 4.63
CA LEU A 414 6.11 -17.07 5.70
C LEU A 414 7.35 -17.84 5.21
N ASP A 415 7.13 -18.96 4.51
CA ASP A 415 8.21 -19.78 3.98
C ASP A 415 9.06 -19.01 2.97
N LEU A 416 8.41 -18.35 2.00
CA LEU A 416 9.10 -17.63 0.94
C LEU A 416 9.79 -16.37 1.44
N ALA A 417 9.20 -15.64 2.39
CA ALA A 417 9.86 -14.49 3.01
C ALA A 417 11.16 -14.90 3.69
N ALA A 418 11.14 -15.99 4.47
CA ALA A 418 12.35 -16.51 5.15
C ALA A 418 13.39 -17.05 4.16
N ALA A 419 12.97 -17.80 3.13
CA ALA A 419 13.86 -18.42 2.14
C ALA A 419 14.50 -17.40 1.20
N SER A 420 13.82 -16.30 0.87
CA SER A 420 14.30 -15.24 -0.03
C SER A 420 15.09 -14.14 0.67
N ASP A 421 15.39 -14.27 1.95
CA ASP A 421 15.99 -13.23 2.80
C ASP A 421 15.20 -11.91 2.76
N PHE A 422 13.89 -12.02 2.91
CA PHE A 422 12.93 -10.92 2.85
C PHE A 422 13.07 -10.10 1.56
N ALA A 423 13.05 -10.78 0.42
CA ALA A 423 13.11 -10.12 -0.88
C ALA A 423 11.94 -9.17 -1.12
N GLU A 424 12.13 -8.20 -1.99
CA GLU A 424 11.10 -7.25 -2.45
C GLU A 424 9.94 -7.99 -3.13
N TYR A 425 10.25 -8.92 -4.03
CA TYR A 425 9.34 -9.83 -4.72
C TYR A 425 10.05 -11.13 -5.09
N VAL A 426 9.33 -12.10 -5.60
CA VAL A 426 9.87 -13.43 -5.94
C VAL A 426 9.36 -13.90 -7.30
N ASP A 427 10.13 -14.75 -7.96
CA ASP A 427 9.66 -15.54 -9.10
C ASP A 427 8.44 -16.37 -8.68
N PRO A 428 7.31 -16.30 -9.41
CA PRO A 428 6.06 -16.93 -8.99
C PRO A 428 6.08 -18.46 -9.02
N TYR A 429 6.98 -19.06 -9.81
CA TYR A 429 7.10 -20.51 -9.95
C TYR A 429 8.09 -21.12 -8.98
N THR A 430 9.29 -20.51 -8.87
CA THR A 430 10.41 -21.05 -8.10
C THR A 430 10.49 -20.49 -6.69
N GLY A 431 9.95 -19.29 -6.45
CA GLY A 431 10.13 -18.56 -5.21
C GLY A 431 11.52 -17.92 -5.06
N ALA A 432 12.32 -17.92 -6.13
CA ALA A 432 13.64 -17.27 -6.11
C ALA A 432 13.51 -15.77 -5.84
N ALA A 433 14.43 -15.24 -5.03
CA ALA A 433 14.47 -13.82 -4.68
C ALA A 433 14.67 -12.93 -5.91
N CYS A 434 13.90 -11.86 -6.00
CA CYS A 434 14.01 -10.82 -7.01
C CYS A 434 13.99 -9.43 -6.34
N GLY A 435 14.56 -8.43 -6.99
CA GLY A 435 14.66 -7.07 -6.46
C GLY A 435 15.64 -6.97 -5.28
N ALA A 436 15.39 -6.04 -4.37
CA ALA A 436 16.19 -5.86 -3.16
C ALA A 436 15.88 -6.94 -2.10
N THR A 437 16.88 -7.39 -1.35
CA THR A 437 16.69 -8.24 -0.15
C THR A 437 16.66 -7.38 1.11
N GLY A 438 16.27 -7.97 2.24
CA GLY A 438 16.08 -7.22 3.48
C GLY A 438 15.02 -6.14 3.33
N PHE A 439 13.94 -6.42 2.61
CA PHE A 439 12.93 -5.45 2.24
C PHE A 439 11.92 -5.20 3.37
N GLY A 440 11.70 -3.92 3.68
CA GLY A 440 10.96 -3.48 4.85
C GLY A 440 9.52 -4.00 4.94
N TRP A 441 8.73 -3.94 3.85
CA TRP A 441 7.35 -4.45 3.93
C TRP A 441 7.29 -5.97 4.04
N THR A 442 8.19 -6.72 3.38
CA THR A 442 8.22 -8.18 3.48
C THR A 442 8.48 -8.61 4.91
N ALA A 443 9.48 -7.99 5.57
CA ALA A 443 9.77 -8.24 6.98
C ALA A 443 8.60 -7.84 7.89
N ALA A 444 8.01 -6.67 7.67
CA ALA A 444 6.88 -6.17 8.45
C ALA A 444 5.64 -7.06 8.36
N LEU A 445 5.27 -7.46 7.14
CA LEU A 445 4.11 -8.32 6.92
C LEU A 445 4.34 -9.75 7.39
N THR A 446 5.58 -10.23 7.40
CA THR A 446 5.97 -11.50 8.07
C THR A 446 5.69 -11.43 9.57
N LEU A 447 6.09 -10.33 10.24
CA LEU A 447 5.77 -10.14 11.66
C LEU A 447 4.26 -10.12 11.91
N ASP A 448 3.50 -9.45 11.05
CA ASP A 448 2.05 -9.39 11.17
C ASP A 448 1.41 -10.78 11.05
N LEU A 449 1.82 -11.58 10.06
CA LEU A 449 1.34 -12.95 9.89
C LEU A 449 1.70 -13.86 11.05
N LEU A 450 2.91 -13.77 11.62
CA LEU A 450 3.35 -14.60 12.74
C LEU A 450 2.54 -14.33 14.01
N HIS A 451 2.13 -13.07 14.27
CA HIS A 451 1.34 -12.72 15.46
C HIS A 451 -0.12 -13.13 15.35
N ASP A 452 -0.70 -13.21 14.17
CA ASP A 452 -2.07 -13.71 13.97
C ASP A 452 -2.25 -15.18 14.43
N GLU A 453 -1.18 -16.00 14.48
CA GLU A 453 -1.23 -17.37 15.03
C GLU A 453 -1.30 -17.40 16.56
N ALA A 454 -0.56 -16.52 17.22
CA ALA A 454 -0.51 -16.49 18.66
C ALA A 454 -1.90 -16.18 19.26
N ASP A 455 -2.65 -15.30 18.59
CA ASP A 455 -4.03 -14.96 18.99
C ASP A 455 -5.04 -16.09 18.71
N GLY A 456 -4.78 -16.93 17.67
CA GLY A 456 -5.65 -18.06 17.31
C GLY A 456 -5.43 -19.32 18.13
N ALA A 457 -4.22 -19.56 18.65
CA ALA A 457 -3.86 -20.76 19.41
C ALA A 457 -4.20 -20.67 20.91
N GLY A 458 -4.47 -19.47 21.43
CA GLY A 458 -4.67 -19.20 22.86
C GLY A 458 -6.12 -19.16 23.36
N GLY A 459 -7.13 -19.35 22.52
CA GLY A 459 -8.51 -19.30 22.98
C GLY A 459 -9.54 -19.66 21.91
N ALA A 460 -10.52 -20.46 22.27
CA ALA A 460 -11.77 -20.63 21.54
C ALA A 460 -12.64 -19.34 21.62
N GLY A 461 -12.03 -18.20 21.33
CA GLY A 461 -12.64 -16.89 21.25
C GLY A 461 -12.22 -16.25 19.94
N THR A 462 -13.19 -15.81 19.18
CA THR A 462 -13.10 -15.09 17.91
C THR A 462 -11.73 -14.43 17.66
N SER A 463 -11.00 -14.94 16.67
CA SER A 463 -9.73 -14.37 16.21
C SER A 463 -9.88 -12.85 16.07
N ALA A 464 -9.16 -12.08 16.88
CA ALA A 464 -9.25 -10.62 16.92
C ALA A 464 -9.00 -9.97 15.53
N ALA A 465 -8.15 -10.60 14.71
CA ALA A 465 -7.81 -10.09 13.38
C ALA A 465 -8.96 -10.23 12.35
N VAL A 466 -9.78 -11.29 12.46
CA VAL A 466 -10.96 -11.47 11.60
C VAL A 466 -12.06 -10.48 12.00
N GLY A 467 -12.26 -10.23 13.30
CA GLY A 467 -13.16 -9.18 13.78
C GLY A 467 -12.77 -7.75 13.37
N GLU A 468 -11.50 -7.52 13.04
CA GLU A 468 -11.01 -6.19 12.64
C GLU A 468 -11.54 -5.73 11.26
N LEU A 469 -11.80 -6.63 10.35
CA LEU A 469 -12.39 -6.32 9.03
C LEU A 469 -13.88 -6.72 8.93
N GLU A 470 -14.35 -7.67 9.74
CA GLU A 470 -15.69 -8.31 9.62
C GLU A 470 -16.84 -7.54 10.26
N ASP A 471 -16.63 -6.55 11.14
CA ASP A 471 -17.70 -5.95 11.95
C ASP A 471 -18.62 -4.99 11.15
N VAL A 472 -19.05 -5.48 9.99
CA VAL A 472 -20.08 -4.86 9.12
C VAL A 472 -21.43 -4.77 9.86
N ARG A 473 -21.68 -5.68 10.82
CA ARG A 473 -22.94 -5.75 11.58
C ARG A 473 -23.13 -4.56 12.52
N GLU A 474 -22.05 -4.02 13.05
CA GLU A 474 -22.07 -2.87 13.97
C GLU A 474 -22.67 -1.60 13.35
N PHE A 475 -22.43 -1.37 12.05
CA PHE A 475 -22.94 -0.19 11.34
C PHE A 475 -24.30 -0.42 10.70
N ARG A 476 -24.73 -1.65 10.45
CA ARG A 476 -26.05 -1.99 9.89
C ARG A 476 -27.16 -1.98 10.92
N GLY A 477 -26.88 -2.18 12.22
CA GLY A 477 -27.86 -2.21 13.31
C GLY A 477 -28.53 -0.85 13.62
N VAL A 478 -28.00 0.26 13.14
CA VAL A 478 -28.52 1.61 13.42
C VAL A 478 -29.72 1.99 12.54
N LYS A 479 -29.94 1.33 11.41
CA LYS A 479 -31.08 1.64 10.49
C LYS A 479 -32.47 1.22 10.98
N GLY A 480 -32.57 0.54 12.13
CA GLY A 480 -33.83 -0.07 12.63
C GLY A 480 -34.57 0.71 13.73
N ARG A 481 -34.09 1.85 14.24
CA ARG A 481 -34.68 2.51 15.42
C ARG A 481 -35.36 3.88 15.18
N ASP A 482 -35.34 4.44 14.00
CA ASP A 482 -36.00 5.73 13.71
C ASP A 482 -37.22 5.58 12.80
N ARG A 483 -38.16 4.72 13.18
CA ARG A 483 -39.55 4.79 12.75
C ARG A 483 -40.46 4.20 13.83
N ARG A 484 -40.77 4.99 14.85
CA ARG A 484 -42.05 4.97 15.55
C ARG A 484 -42.36 6.37 16.06
#